data_20042c3069ac0e2fd8048f806cc1da3d
#
_entry.id   20042c3069ac0e2fd8048f806cc1da3d
#
_cell.length_a   1.000
_cell.length_b   1.000
_cell.length_c   1.000
_cell.angle_alpha   90.00
_cell.angle_beta   90.00
_cell.angle_gamma   90.00
#
_symmetry.space_group_name_H-M   'P 1'
#
loop_
_entity.id
_entity.type
_entity.pdbx_description
1 polymer ?
#
loop_
_entity_poly.entity_id
_entity_poly.type
_entity_poly.pdbx_seq_one_letter_code
_entity_poly.pdbx_strand_id
1 'polypeptide(L)'
;MKKRKRYWSEYKEILGRVSHLTHDWLTPAEYIPYISALLGEIDLDPCSTHNANAQFLRARKIYTLEEDGLNVEDPWTGKIYLFPPTYGRCSFSKDRGTWRWSPKAGAGAKAPSIIWFQRLVREWKLRNIPEALFFSTYPEMMRICPNMWDFPVCIPYEKVNAIHGEGLFTLKTPIFWGFFIYLPRLD
;
A
#
# COMPACT_ATOMS: atom_id res chain seq x y z
N MET A 1 6.87 -0.55 32.26
CA MET A 1 6.34 -1.83 31.73
C MET A 1 4.81 -1.95 31.63
N LYS A 2 3.99 -1.29 32.49
CA LYS A 2 2.51 -1.38 32.45
C LYS A 2 1.86 -0.76 31.18
N LYS A 3 2.40 0.33 30.59
CA LYS A 3 1.84 0.99 29.39
C LYS A 3 1.88 0.09 28.13
N ARG A 4 2.94 -0.74 27.96
CA ARG A 4 3.11 -1.60 26.78
C ARG A 4 2.10 -2.76 26.72
N LYS A 5 1.72 -3.32 27.91
CA LYS A 5 0.70 -4.38 28.00
C LYS A 5 -0.70 -3.86 27.66
N ARG A 6 -1.01 -2.61 28.03
CA ARG A 6 -2.32 -1.98 27.74
C ARG A 6 -2.51 -1.75 26.23
N TYR A 7 -1.47 -1.31 25.53
CA TYR A 7 -1.48 -1.12 24.08
C TYR A 7 -1.80 -2.42 23.31
N TRP A 8 -1.17 -3.51 23.69
CA TRP A 8 -1.39 -4.80 23.02
C TRP A 8 -2.78 -5.39 23.33
N SER A 9 -3.37 -5.11 24.47
CA SER A 9 -4.73 -5.57 24.80
C SER A 9 -5.78 -4.77 24.02
N GLU A 10 -5.63 -3.44 23.94
CA GLU A 10 -6.51 -2.59 23.12
C GLU A 10 -6.40 -2.92 21.63
N TYR A 11 -5.19 -3.16 21.14
CA TYR A 11 -4.95 -3.58 19.78
C TYR A 11 -5.61 -4.93 19.46
N LYS A 12 -5.47 -5.92 20.33
CA LYS A 12 -6.13 -7.22 20.18
C LYS A 12 -7.65 -7.11 20.29
N GLU A 13 -8.17 -6.24 21.14
CA GLU A 13 -9.60 -6.01 21.25
C GLU A 13 -10.17 -5.33 20.01
N ILE A 14 -9.46 -4.33 19.46
CA ILE A 14 -9.83 -3.69 18.18
C ILE A 14 -9.76 -4.70 17.04
N LEU A 15 -8.67 -5.46 16.91
CA LEU A 15 -8.56 -6.52 15.91
C LEU A 15 -9.62 -7.61 16.10
N GLY A 16 -9.97 -7.94 17.35
CA GLY A 16 -11.05 -8.89 17.64
C GLY A 16 -12.42 -8.40 17.20
N ARG A 17 -12.70 -7.10 17.36
CA ARG A 17 -13.94 -6.47 16.91
C ARG A 17 -14.02 -6.34 15.39
N VAL A 18 -12.90 -6.17 14.71
CA VAL A 18 -12.81 -6.04 13.25
C VAL A 18 -12.32 -7.30 12.56
N SER A 19 -12.21 -8.43 13.28
CA SER A 19 -11.71 -9.68 12.72
C SER A 19 -12.61 -10.28 11.64
N HIS A 20 -13.85 -9.83 11.55
CA HIS A 20 -14.81 -10.14 10.49
C HIS A 20 -14.84 -9.10 9.37
N LEU A 21 -14.16 -7.96 9.58
CA LEU A 21 -14.01 -6.93 8.56
C LEU A 21 -12.76 -7.21 7.72
N THR A 22 -12.75 -6.74 6.50
CA THR A 22 -11.54 -6.76 5.67
C THR A 22 -10.46 -5.92 6.34
N HIS A 23 -9.21 -6.31 6.21
CA HIS A 23 -8.08 -5.54 6.74
C HIS A 23 -7.67 -4.41 5.77
N ASP A 24 -8.66 -3.75 5.16
CA ASP A 24 -8.43 -2.70 4.19
C ASP A 24 -8.21 -1.37 4.90
N TRP A 25 -6.95 -1.02 5.04
CA TRP A 25 -6.54 0.27 5.55
C TRP A 25 -6.32 1.23 4.40
N LEU A 26 -6.99 2.37 4.48
CA LEU A 26 -6.92 3.43 3.48
C LEU A 26 -5.83 4.44 3.85
N THR A 27 -5.37 5.13 2.84
CA THR A 27 -4.44 6.26 3.01
C THR A 27 -5.01 7.27 4.01
N PRO A 28 -4.22 7.70 5.02
CA PRO A 28 -4.66 8.73 5.93
C PRO A 28 -5.07 10.01 5.20
N ALA A 29 -6.23 10.56 5.56
CA ALA A 29 -6.82 11.71 4.86
C ALA A 29 -5.91 12.93 4.86
N GLU A 30 -5.11 13.11 5.92
CA GLU A 30 -4.15 14.22 6.06
C GLU A 30 -3.06 14.23 4.99
N TYR A 31 -2.77 13.10 4.35
CA TYR A 31 -1.76 13.02 3.29
C TYR A 31 -2.30 13.29 1.90
N ILE A 32 -3.62 13.22 1.69
CA ILE A 32 -4.23 13.40 0.37
C ILE A 32 -3.85 14.72 -0.30
N PRO A 33 -3.86 15.89 0.40
CA PRO A 33 -3.44 17.14 -0.20
C PRO A 33 -1.98 17.13 -0.68
N TYR A 34 -1.09 16.49 0.05
CA TYR A 34 0.33 16.39 -0.30
C TYR A 34 0.56 15.43 -1.48
N ILE A 35 -0.18 14.32 -1.53
CA ILE A 35 -0.16 13.38 -2.66
C ILE A 35 -0.62 14.09 -3.92
N SER A 36 -1.72 14.82 -3.84
CA SER A 36 -2.27 15.59 -4.95
C SER A 36 -1.34 16.74 -5.38
N ALA A 37 -0.67 17.40 -4.44
CA ALA A 37 0.29 18.46 -4.76
C ALA A 37 1.53 17.90 -5.48
N LEU A 38 1.98 16.69 -5.12
CA LEU A 38 3.14 16.05 -5.71
C LEU A 38 2.84 15.46 -7.10
N LEU A 39 1.79 14.65 -7.20
CA LEU A 39 1.48 13.90 -8.42
C LEU A 39 0.53 14.67 -9.36
N GLY A 40 -0.27 15.62 -8.83
CA GLY A 40 -1.41 16.18 -9.55
C GLY A 40 -2.52 15.13 -9.71
N GLU A 41 -2.98 14.93 -10.94
CA GLU A 41 -3.93 13.85 -11.24
C GLU A 41 -3.25 12.48 -11.17
N ILE A 42 -3.93 11.51 -10.56
CA ILE A 42 -3.49 10.12 -10.47
C ILE A 42 -4.15 9.34 -11.60
N ASP A 43 -3.36 8.72 -12.45
CA ASP A 43 -3.89 7.95 -13.58
C ASP A 43 -4.30 6.54 -13.14
N LEU A 44 -3.53 5.92 -12.23
CA LEU A 44 -3.81 4.57 -11.75
C LEU A 44 -3.49 4.40 -10.26
N ASP A 45 -4.43 3.82 -9.51
CA ASP A 45 -4.19 3.18 -8.23
C ASP A 45 -4.38 1.66 -8.42
N PRO A 46 -3.29 0.88 -8.48
CA PRO A 46 -3.38 -0.55 -8.82
C PRO A 46 -3.83 -1.43 -7.64
N CYS A 47 -4.15 -0.85 -6.49
CA CYS A 47 -4.59 -1.57 -5.30
C CYS A 47 -5.62 -0.76 -4.51
N SER A 48 -6.84 -0.69 -5.02
CA SER A 48 -7.88 0.18 -4.45
C SER A 48 -9.25 -0.49 -4.37
N THR A 49 -10.20 0.23 -3.81
CA THR A 49 -11.62 -0.09 -3.88
C THR A 49 -12.38 1.09 -4.50
N HIS A 50 -13.54 0.84 -5.08
CA HIS A 50 -14.37 1.91 -5.63
C HIS A 50 -14.71 2.97 -4.58
N ASN A 51 -15.00 2.53 -3.35
CA ASN A 51 -15.32 3.43 -2.25
C ASN A 51 -14.13 4.30 -1.85
N ALA A 52 -12.95 3.70 -1.67
CA ALA A 52 -11.73 4.41 -1.33
C ALA A 52 -11.36 5.43 -2.42
N ASN A 53 -11.43 5.03 -3.68
CA ASN A 53 -11.11 5.91 -4.79
C ASN A 53 -12.07 7.10 -4.88
N ALA A 54 -13.38 6.86 -4.75
CA ALA A 54 -14.37 7.92 -4.81
C ALA A 54 -14.22 8.98 -3.70
N GLN A 55 -13.81 8.55 -2.51
CA GLN A 55 -13.71 9.42 -1.34
C GLN A 55 -12.37 10.16 -1.22
N PHE A 56 -11.28 9.55 -1.67
CA PHE A 56 -9.94 10.05 -1.34
C PHE A 56 -9.10 10.41 -2.57
N LEU A 57 -8.67 9.43 -3.34
CA LEU A 57 -7.61 9.61 -4.34
C LEU A 57 -8.11 10.03 -5.72
N ARG A 58 -9.32 9.61 -6.09
CA ARG A 58 -9.94 9.91 -7.39
C ARG A 58 -9.04 9.60 -8.59
N ALA A 59 -8.32 8.47 -8.51
CA ALA A 59 -7.55 7.97 -9.63
C ALA A 59 -8.49 7.67 -10.82
N ARG A 60 -8.02 7.93 -12.03
CA ARG A 60 -8.79 7.70 -13.27
C ARG A 60 -9.11 6.22 -13.47
N LYS A 61 -8.18 5.36 -13.10
CA LYS A 61 -8.32 3.90 -13.13
C LYS A 61 -7.90 3.30 -11.80
N ILE A 62 -8.57 2.24 -11.40
CA ILE A 62 -8.17 1.43 -10.25
C ILE A 62 -8.15 -0.04 -10.66
N TYR A 63 -7.42 -0.85 -9.90
CA TYR A 63 -7.64 -2.30 -9.86
C TYR A 63 -8.14 -2.68 -8.48
N THR A 64 -9.24 -3.42 -8.47
CA THR A 64 -9.85 -3.96 -7.26
C THR A 64 -9.21 -5.30 -6.88
N LEU A 65 -9.65 -5.87 -5.76
CA LEU A 65 -9.21 -7.19 -5.31
C LEU A 65 -9.53 -8.29 -6.33
N GLU A 66 -10.67 -8.21 -6.98
CA GLU A 66 -11.12 -9.17 -7.99
C GLU A 66 -10.24 -9.13 -9.25
N GLU A 67 -9.84 -7.93 -9.65
CA GLU A 67 -9.00 -7.73 -10.83
C GLU A 67 -7.53 -8.07 -10.55
N ASP A 68 -7.10 -7.96 -9.27
CA ASP A 68 -5.74 -8.21 -8.79
C ASP A 68 -4.66 -7.50 -9.62
N GLY A 69 -4.41 -6.24 -9.29
CA GLY A 69 -3.44 -5.40 -10.02
C GLY A 69 -2.04 -5.99 -10.18
N LEU A 70 -1.64 -6.97 -9.34
CA LEU A 70 -0.40 -7.72 -9.54
C LEU A 70 -0.48 -8.74 -10.68
N ASN A 71 -1.67 -9.25 -10.97
CA ASN A 71 -1.89 -10.33 -11.93
C ASN A 71 -2.29 -9.82 -13.32
N VAL A 72 -2.53 -8.52 -13.48
CA VAL A 72 -2.81 -7.97 -14.81
C VAL A 72 -1.58 -8.08 -15.69
N GLU A 73 -1.78 -8.56 -16.93
CA GLU A 73 -0.72 -8.73 -17.90
C GLU A 73 -0.31 -7.38 -18.53
N ASP A 74 -1.29 -6.48 -18.66
CA ASP A 74 -1.04 -5.16 -19.22
C ASP A 74 -0.09 -4.34 -18.33
N PRO A 75 0.80 -3.56 -18.94
CA PRO A 75 1.64 -2.62 -18.21
C PRO A 75 0.80 -1.60 -17.43
N TRP A 76 1.24 -1.23 -16.24
CA TRP A 76 0.70 -0.04 -15.58
C TRP A 76 1.14 1.19 -16.35
N THR A 77 0.27 2.16 -16.51
CA THR A 77 0.56 3.39 -17.28
C THR A 77 0.12 4.64 -16.53
N GLY A 78 0.76 5.77 -16.85
CA GLY A 78 0.46 7.05 -16.23
C GLY A 78 1.06 7.20 -14.83
N LYS A 79 0.64 8.23 -14.12
CA LYS A 79 1.09 8.53 -12.77
C LYS A 79 0.42 7.60 -11.76
N ILE A 80 1.24 6.95 -10.95
CA ILE A 80 0.78 5.92 -10.02
C ILE A 80 0.82 6.42 -8.58
N TYR A 81 -0.27 6.24 -7.86
CA TYR A 81 -0.24 6.17 -6.41
C TYR A 81 -0.50 4.72 -5.98
N LEU A 82 0.28 4.22 -5.03
CA LEU A 82 0.18 2.83 -4.60
C LEU A 82 0.33 2.69 -3.09
N PHE A 83 -0.74 2.23 -2.44
CA PHE A 83 -0.72 1.75 -1.06
C PHE A 83 -1.12 0.27 -1.05
N PRO A 84 -0.15 -0.67 -0.98
CA PRO A 84 -0.45 -2.10 -1.04
C PRO A 84 -1.20 -2.58 0.20
N PRO A 85 -1.88 -3.75 0.12
CA PRO A 85 -2.54 -4.34 1.26
C PRO A 85 -1.58 -4.48 2.45
N THR A 86 -2.05 -4.11 3.64
CA THR A 86 -1.25 -4.18 4.88
C THR A 86 -1.21 -5.59 5.48
N TYR A 87 -1.96 -6.52 4.91
CA TYR A 87 -2.10 -7.90 5.37
C TYR A 87 -2.00 -8.89 4.19
N GLY A 88 -2.13 -10.17 4.52
CA GLY A 88 -2.00 -11.22 3.51
C GLY A 88 -0.56 -11.46 3.08
N ARG A 89 -0.41 -12.15 1.98
CA ARG A 89 0.89 -12.49 1.38
C ARG A 89 0.78 -12.56 -0.13
N CYS A 90 1.89 -12.38 -0.80
CA CYS A 90 2.00 -12.59 -2.25
C CYS A 90 2.74 -13.89 -2.53
N SER A 91 2.17 -14.75 -3.36
CA SER A 91 2.75 -16.00 -3.83
C SER A 91 2.98 -15.94 -5.33
N PHE A 92 4.08 -16.53 -5.78
CA PHE A 92 4.41 -16.61 -7.20
C PHE A 92 3.70 -17.80 -7.85
N SER A 93 2.92 -17.55 -8.88
CA SER A 93 2.30 -18.59 -9.72
C SER A 93 3.27 -18.97 -10.84
N LYS A 94 3.83 -20.18 -10.78
CA LYS A 94 4.75 -20.68 -11.82
C LYS A 94 4.06 -20.82 -13.17
N ASP A 95 2.80 -21.24 -13.17
CA ASP A 95 2.02 -21.50 -14.38
C ASP A 95 1.71 -20.22 -15.16
N ARG A 96 1.60 -19.09 -14.45
CA ARG A 96 1.28 -17.78 -15.05
C ARG A 96 2.48 -16.83 -15.13
N GLY A 97 3.58 -17.16 -14.44
CA GLY A 97 4.75 -16.28 -14.36
C GLY A 97 4.49 -14.98 -13.59
N THR A 98 3.44 -14.91 -12.77
CA THR A 98 2.98 -13.70 -12.08
C THR A 98 2.88 -13.90 -10.57
N TRP A 99 2.92 -12.80 -9.83
CA TRP A 99 2.60 -12.76 -8.42
C TRP A 99 1.09 -12.58 -8.23
N ARG A 100 0.55 -13.19 -7.20
CA ARG A 100 -0.84 -13.02 -6.78
C ARG A 100 -0.90 -12.73 -5.30
N TRP A 101 -1.77 -11.82 -4.93
CA TRP A 101 -2.09 -11.59 -3.53
C TRP A 101 -3.07 -12.65 -3.00
N SER A 102 -2.96 -12.99 -1.70
CA SER A 102 -3.89 -13.87 -1.01
C SER A 102 -3.98 -13.48 0.47
N PRO A 103 -5.15 -13.56 1.10
CA PRO A 103 -5.28 -13.34 2.54
C PRO A 103 -4.58 -14.43 3.36
N LYS A 104 -4.33 -15.61 2.78
CA LYS A 104 -3.66 -16.73 3.45
C LYS A 104 -2.23 -16.87 2.94
N ALA A 105 -1.30 -17.10 3.88
CA ALA A 105 0.09 -17.34 3.53
C ALA A 105 0.25 -18.77 2.97
N GLY A 106 0.92 -18.88 1.82
CA GLY A 106 1.43 -20.13 1.29
C GLY A 106 2.93 -20.28 1.55
N ALA A 107 3.50 -21.44 1.23
CA ALA A 107 4.95 -21.64 1.30
C ALA A 107 5.68 -20.67 0.37
N GLY A 108 6.74 -20.00 0.87
CA GLY A 108 7.51 -19.02 0.12
C GLY A 108 6.82 -17.68 -0.12
N ALA A 109 5.66 -17.44 0.50
CA ALA A 109 4.92 -16.20 0.34
C ALA A 109 5.66 -14.99 0.94
N LYS A 110 5.59 -13.86 0.24
CA LYS A 110 6.27 -12.60 0.61
C LYS A 110 5.28 -11.54 1.05
N ALA A 111 5.78 -10.54 1.79
CA ALA A 111 4.97 -9.39 2.21
C ALA A 111 4.48 -8.60 0.98
N PRO A 112 3.21 -8.17 0.96
CA PRO A 112 2.66 -7.42 -0.16
C PRO A 112 3.50 -6.19 -0.52
N SER A 113 3.87 -5.36 0.45
CA SER A 113 4.66 -4.15 0.22
C SER A 113 5.91 -4.39 -0.64
N ILE A 114 6.59 -5.53 -0.47
CA ILE A 114 7.79 -5.85 -1.23
C ILE A 114 7.44 -6.15 -2.69
N ILE A 115 6.45 -7.01 -2.92
CA ILE A 115 6.11 -7.48 -4.26
C ILE A 115 5.47 -6.36 -5.09
N TRP A 116 4.59 -5.59 -4.47
CA TRP A 116 3.97 -4.43 -5.11
C TRP A 116 4.99 -3.36 -5.46
N PHE A 117 5.95 -3.08 -4.56
CA PHE A 117 7.03 -2.15 -4.84
C PHE A 117 7.94 -2.65 -5.98
N GLN A 118 8.29 -3.94 -5.99
CA GLN A 118 9.08 -4.53 -7.07
C GLN A 118 8.38 -4.41 -8.43
N ARG A 119 7.06 -4.62 -8.47
CA ARG A 119 6.26 -4.40 -9.69
C ARG A 119 6.31 -2.92 -10.10
N LEU A 120 6.10 -2.00 -9.17
CA LEU A 120 6.15 -0.56 -9.44
C LEU A 120 7.49 -0.13 -10.02
N VAL A 121 8.60 -0.54 -9.39
CA VAL A 121 9.95 -0.23 -9.88
C VAL A 121 10.22 -0.83 -11.26
N ARG A 122 9.70 -2.02 -11.54
CA ARG A 122 9.80 -2.64 -12.87
C ARG A 122 9.10 -1.79 -13.93
N GLU A 123 7.85 -1.38 -13.69
CA GLU A 123 7.10 -0.55 -14.64
C GLU A 123 7.78 0.80 -14.87
N TRP A 124 8.33 1.40 -13.81
CA TRP A 124 9.08 2.65 -13.90
C TRP A 124 10.38 2.48 -14.71
N LYS A 125 11.16 1.41 -14.47
CA LYS A 125 12.39 1.11 -15.24
C LYS A 125 12.12 0.85 -16.71
N LEU A 126 10.97 0.25 -17.02
CA LEU A 126 10.53 0.00 -18.40
C LEU A 126 9.94 1.26 -19.07
N ARG A 127 9.90 2.40 -18.37
CA ARG A 127 9.31 3.67 -18.81
C ARG A 127 7.81 3.58 -19.14
N ASN A 128 7.10 2.57 -18.60
CA ASN A 128 5.66 2.44 -18.74
C ASN A 128 4.93 3.50 -17.90
N ILE A 129 5.53 3.89 -16.76
CA ILE A 129 5.02 4.94 -15.88
C ILE A 129 6.06 6.06 -15.75
N PRO A 130 5.63 7.33 -15.89
CA PRO A 130 6.55 8.45 -15.78
C PRO A 130 6.94 8.77 -14.33
N GLU A 131 6.03 8.55 -13.39
CA GLU A 131 6.15 9.04 -12.02
C GLU A 131 5.27 8.21 -11.09
N ALA A 132 5.73 7.99 -9.86
CA ALA A 132 4.92 7.27 -8.88
C ALA A 132 5.20 7.68 -7.44
N LEU A 133 4.20 7.51 -6.57
CA LEU A 133 4.34 7.60 -5.13
C LEU A 133 3.85 6.30 -4.49
N PHE A 134 4.73 5.66 -3.75
CA PHE A 134 4.45 4.45 -3.00
C PHE A 134 4.34 4.78 -1.52
N PHE A 135 3.30 4.30 -0.86
CA PHE A 135 3.14 4.40 0.58
C PHE A 135 3.16 3.01 1.20
N SER A 136 3.82 2.85 2.35
CA SER A 136 3.85 1.59 3.07
C SER A 136 3.83 1.80 4.58
N THR A 137 3.16 0.88 5.27
CA THR A 137 3.19 0.75 6.73
C THR A 137 3.98 -0.49 7.18
N TYR A 138 4.83 -1.04 6.31
CA TYR A 138 5.67 -2.19 6.59
C TYR A 138 7.15 -1.78 6.74
N PRO A 139 7.58 -1.34 7.93
CA PRO A 139 8.92 -0.78 8.14
C PRO A 139 10.06 -1.80 7.94
N GLU A 140 9.77 -3.10 8.06
CA GLU A 140 10.75 -4.14 7.78
C GLU A 140 11.28 -4.08 6.33
N MET A 141 10.51 -3.49 5.42
CA MET A 141 10.91 -3.24 4.04
C MET A 141 12.22 -2.43 3.97
N MET A 142 12.44 -1.50 4.89
CA MET A 142 13.65 -0.68 4.96
C MET A 142 14.93 -1.51 5.10
N ARG A 143 14.82 -2.69 5.72
CA ARG A 143 15.93 -3.61 5.92
C ARG A 143 16.07 -4.64 4.80
N ILE A 144 14.95 -5.15 4.29
CA ILE A 144 14.95 -6.32 3.39
C ILE A 144 14.75 -5.96 1.91
N CYS A 145 14.52 -4.70 1.58
CA CYS A 145 14.34 -4.21 0.22
C CYS A 145 15.33 -3.06 -0.07
N PRO A 146 16.64 -3.36 -0.23
CA PRO A 146 17.67 -2.33 -0.31
C PRO A 146 17.50 -1.37 -1.47
N ASN A 147 16.93 -1.80 -2.58
CA ASN A 147 16.69 -0.94 -3.75
C ASN A 147 15.64 0.16 -3.52
N MET A 148 14.95 0.17 -2.39
CA MET A 148 14.10 1.32 -2.04
C MET A 148 14.90 2.60 -1.78
N TRP A 149 16.15 2.43 -1.34
CA TRP A 149 17.05 3.55 -1.05
C TRP A 149 17.65 4.21 -2.30
N ASP A 150 17.39 3.65 -3.48
CA ASP A 150 17.71 4.29 -4.77
C ASP A 150 16.77 5.47 -5.06
N PHE A 151 15.73 5.67 -4.26
CA PHE A 151 14.68 6.66 -4.43
C PHE A 151 14.56 7.57 -3.21
N PRO A 152 14.05 8.81 -3.36
CA PRO A 152 13.69 9.66 -2.24
C PRO A 152 12.69 8.98 -1.31
N VAL A 153 13.00 8.95 -0.02
CA VAL A 153 12.16 8.37 1.04
C VAL A 153 11.76 9.47 2.02
N CYS A 154 10.46 9.58 2.27
CA CYS A 154 9.92 10.46 3.30
C CYS A 154 9.33 9.64 4.44
N ILE A 155 9.85 9.83 5.64
CA ILE A 155 9.35 9.19 6.86
C ILE A 155 8.66 10.27 7.69
N PRO A 156 7.33 10.24 7.82
CA PRO A 156 6.62 11.16 8.71
C PRO A 156 7.13 11.06 10.15
N TYR A 157 7.25 12.19 10.81
CA TYR A 157 7.71 12.23 12.20
C TYR A 157 6.78 11.49 13.15
N GLU A 158 5.48 11.56 12.88
CA GLU A 158 4.46 10.90 13.69
C GLU A 158 3.97 9.60 13.05
N LYS A 159 3.42 8.71 13.88
CA LYS A 159 2.73 7.53 13.39
C LYS A 159 1.48 7.92 12.61
N VAL A 160 1.21 7.19 11.55
CA VAL A 160 0.07 7.44 10.69
C VAL A 160 -1.22 6.90 11.30
N ASN A 161 -2.30 7.64 11.13
CA ASN A 161 -3.64 7.26 11.55
C ASN A 161 -4.46 6.79 10.35
N ALA A 162 -4.20 5.55 9.93
CA ALA A 162 -4.90 4.97 8.79
C ALA A 162 -6.42 4.83 9.04
N ILE A 163 -7.19 4.98 7.98
CA ILE A 163 -8.65 4.85 7.99
C ILE A 163 -9.02 3.42 7.61
N HIS A 164 -9.92 2.79 8.35
CA HIS A 164 -10.44 1.48 7.96
C HIS A 164 -11.52 1.60 6.88
N GLY A 165 -11.35 0.85 5.78
CA GLY A 165 -12.16 1.01 4.58
C GLY A 165 -13.65 0.72 4.75
N GLU A 166 -14.01 -0.31 5.50
CA GLU A 166 -15.42 -0.68 5.69
C GLU A 166 -16.15 0.22 6.69
N GLY A 167 -15.49 0.56 7.78
CA GLY A 167 -16.09 1.36 8.85
C GLY A 167 -15.86 2.86 8.74
N LEU A 168 -15.00 3.30 7.83
CA LEU A 168 -14.53 4.68 7.73
C LEU A 168 -14.12 5.26 9.09
N PHE A 169 -13.59 4.42 9.95
CA PHE A 169 -13.14 4.82 11.28
C PHE A 169 -11.61 4.84 11.37
N THR A 170 -11.11 5.72 12.20
CA THR A 170 -9.69 5.77 12.56
C THR A 170 -9.48 5.11 13.91
N LEU A 171 -8.27 4.62 14.13
CA LEU A 171 -7.87 4.17 15.46
C LEU A 171 -7.78 5.37 16.40
N LYS A 172 -8.17 5.18 17.68
CA LYS A 172 -8.03 6.23 18.71
C LYS A 172 -6.59 6.70 18.88
N THR A 173 -5.64 5.82 18.61
CA THR A 173 -4.21 6.12 18.68
C THR A 173 -3.54 5.57 17.42
N PRO A 174 -2.78 6.40 16.68
CA PRO A 174 -2.01 5.93 15.53
C PRO A 174 -1.02 4.85 15.96
N ILE A 175 -1.05 3.71 15.27
CA ILE A 175 -0.21 2.54 15.58
C ILE A 175 0.77 2.20 14.46
N PHE A 176 0.51 2.70 13.26
CA PHE A 176 1.34 2.40 12.11
C PHE A 176 2.52 3.37 11.99
N TRP A 177 3.69 2.84 11.69
CA TRP A 177 4.79 3.59 11.13
C TRP A 177 4.64 3.53 9.62
N GLY A 178 4.55 4.70 9.00
CA GLY A 178 4.44 4.79 7.54
C GLY A 178 5.62 5.50 6.94
N PHE A 179 5.85 5.27 5.66
CA PHE A 179 6.84 6.00 4.88
C PHE A 179 6.39 6.05 3.41
N PHE A 180 6.85 7.06 2.72
CA PHE A 180 6.62 7.25 1.30
C PHE A 180 7.91 7.05 0.53
N ILE A 181 7.82 6.48 -0.66
CA ILE A 181 8.91 6.38 -1.62
C ILE A 181 8.44 7.05 -2.91
N TYR A 182 9.19 8.02 -3.38
CA TYR A 182 8.88 8.75 -4.60
C TYR A 182 9.75 8.24 -5.75
N LEU A 183 9.13 7.80 -6.83
CA LEU A 183 9.79 7.44 -8.08
C LEU A 183 9.63 8.62 -9.04
N PRO A 184 10.70 9.43 -9.24
CA PRO A 184 10.63 10.64 -10.05
C PRO A 184 10.55 10.33 -11.54
N ARG A 185 10.23 11.35 -12.34
CA ARG A 185 10.33 11.24 -13.78
C ARG A 185 11.77 10.92 -14.19
N LEU A 186 11.88 10.03 -15.15
CA LEU A 186 13.14 9.80 -15.85
C LEU A 186 13.26 10.83 -16.97
N ASP A 187 14.34 11.59 -16.94
CA ASP A 187 14.71 12.54 -17.99
C ASP A 187 14.96 11.84 -19.35
#